data_d06f98376ce9c3da31e486d7b0d53337
#
_entry.id   d06f98376ce9c3da31e486d7b0d53337
#
_cell.length_a   1.000
_cell.length_b   1.000
_cell.length_c   1.000
_cell.angle_alpha   90.00
_cell.angle_beta   90.00
_cell.angle_gamma   90.00
#
_symmetry.space_group_name_H-M   'P 1'
#
loop_
_entity.id
_entity.type
_entity.pdbx_description
1 polymer ?
#
loop_
_entity_poly.entity_id
_entity_poly.type
_entity_poly.pdbx_seq_one_letter_code
_entity_poly.pdbx_strand_id
1 'polypeptide(L)'
;MNLRIFDTVDDLLSAAARTLVQRAQAGARTIALSGGSTPKPMYAMLGSSPLREQLAEFPITWVVVDERYVPIDDPESNAGMMEKSLFANGISAAHRFLRFRTELNDPAATARAFEDEWRVLGIVNLDLVVLGIGDDGHTASLFPGTPVLEVEDRIASEVFVPRLDAWR
;
A
#
# COMPACT_ATOMS: atom_id res chain seq x y z
N MET A 1 5.86 1.33 21.82
CA MET A 1 5.92 0.34 20.73
C MET A 1 5.45 -1.00 21.29
N ASN A 2 4.51 -1.67 20.62
CA ASN A 2 4.03 -3.00 21.01
C ASN A 2 4.64 -4.04 20.06
N LEU A 3 5.52 -4.89 20.58
CA LEU A 3 6.10 -6.01 19.84
C LEU A 3 5.21 -7.25 20.00
N ARG A 4 4.89 -7.90 18.86
CA ARG A 4 4.24 -9.21 18.83
C ARG A 4 5.10 -10.16 18.00
N ILE A 5 5.38 -11.33 18.54
CA ILE A 5 6.16 -12.37 17.88
C ILE A 5 5.22 -13.54 17.59
N PHE A 6 5.37 -14.15 16.43
CA PHE A 6 4.57 -15.27 15.96
C PHE A 6 5.48 -16.44 15.58
N ASP A 7 5.03 -17.65 15.81
CA ASP A 7 5.82 -18.85 15.53
C ASP A 7 5.87 -19.17 14.03
N THR A 8 4.84 -18.75 13.29
CA THR A 8 4.76 -18.95 11.84
C THR A 8 4.37 -17.66 11.10
N VAL A 9 4.73 -17.60 9.81
CA VAL A 9 4.30 -16.50 8.92
C VAL A 9 2.78 -16.50 8.78
N ASP A 10 2.14 -17.65 8.71
CA ASP A 10 0.68 -17.76 8.56
C ASP A 10 -0.05 -17.19 9.78
N ASP A 11 0.46 -17.40 10.98
CA ASP A 11 -0.10 -16.82 12.21
C ASP A 11 0.05 -15.29 12.21
N LEU A 12 1.23 -14.79 11.78
CA LEU A 12 1.47 -13.37 11.62
C LEU A 12 0.48 -12.74 10.65
N LEU A 13 0.34 -13.32 9.44
CA LEU A 13 -0.53 -12.78 8.39
C LEU A 13 -2.00 -12.83 8.80
N SER A 14 -2.43 -13.92 9.43
CA SER A 14 -3.79 -14.05 9.96
C SER A 14 -4.08 -13.04 11.07
N ALA A 15 -3.13 -12.79 11.95
CA ALA A 15 -3.27 -11.79 13.01
C ALA A 15 -3.28 -10.36 12.44
N ALA A 16 -2.45 -10.08 11.43
CA ALA A 16 -2.42 -8.80 10.73
C ALA A 16 -3.73 -8.52 9.99
N ALA A 17 -4.26 -9.51 9.26
CA ALA A 17 -5.56 -9.39 8.57
C ALA A 17 -6.69 -9.09 9.56
N ARG A 18 -6.79 -9.83 10.65
CA ARG A 18 -7.78 -9.55 11.72
C ARG A 18 -7.61 -8.17 12.35
N THR A 19 -6.36 -7.76 12.59
CA THR A 19 -6.08 -6.42 13.13
C THR A 19 -6.56 -5.33 12.19
N LEU A 20 -6.37 -5.48 10.88
CA LEU A 20 -6.84 -4.52 9.87
C LEU A 20 -8.37 -4.42 9.88
N VAL A 21 -9.09 -5.54 9.89
CA VAL A 21 -10.56 -5.56 10.01
C VAL A 21 -11.02 -4.87 11.30
N GLN A 22 -10.39 -5.18 12.44
CA GLN A 22 -10.72 -4.54 13.72
C GLN A 22 -10.49 -3.02 13.68
N ARG A 23 -9.44 -2.56 12.99
CA ARG A 23 -9.19 -1.13 12.80
C ARG A 23 -10.27 -0.47 11.93
N ALA A 24 -10.70 -1.12 10.86
CA ALA A 24 -11.82 -0.64 10.03
C ALA A 24 -13.12 -0.55 10.84
N GLN A 25 -13.42 -1.55 11.67
CA GLN A 25 -14.55 -1.57 12.60
C GLN A 25 -14.46 -0.45 13.65
N ALA A 26 -13.26 -0.14 14.11
CA ALA A 26 -12.99 0.94 15.06
C ALA A 26 -12.93 2.35 14.43
N GLY A 27 -13.18 2.47 13.13
CA GLY A 27 -13.31 3.77 12.45
C GLY A 27 -12.19 4.13 11.50
N ALA A 28 -11.18 3.27 11.26
CA ALA A 28 -10.18 3.51 10.24
C ALA A 28 -10.82 3.51 8.84
N ARG A 29 -10.54 4.54 8.04
CA ARG A 29 -11.11 4.76 6.71
C ARG A 29 -10.06 4.95 5.62
N THR A 30 -8.84 5.29 6.00
CA THR A 30 -7.73 5.48 5.07
C THR A 30 -6.60 4.52 5.45
N ILE A 31 -6.41 3.49 4.65
CA ILE A 31 -5.50 2.38 4.95
C ILE A 31 -4.46 2.27 3.85
N ALA A 32 -3.21 2.48 4.19
CA ALA A 32 -2.09 2.40 3.26
C ALA A 32 -1.39 1.04 3.36
N LEU A 33 -1.10 0.45 2.20
CA LEU A 33 -0.59 -0.90 2.06
C LEU A 33 0.72 -0.90 1.27
N SER A 34 1.75 -1.55 1.79
CA SER A 34 2.99 -1.80 1.07
C SER A 34 2.89 -3.00 0.14
N GLY A 35 3.77 -3.04 -0.85
CA GLY A 35 3.95 -4.21 -1.68
C GLY A 35 4.78 -5.31 -1.04
N GLY A 36 5.09 -6.32 -1.85
CA GLY A 36 5.98 -7.41 -1.50
C GLY A 36 5.32 -8.77 -1.34
N SER A 37 6.14 -9.81 -1.34
CA SER A 37 5.68 -11.20 -1.25
C SER A 37 5.10 -11.55 0.11
N THR A 38 5.61 -10.96 1.19
CA THR A 38 5.16 -11.23 2.56
C THR A 38 3.71 -10.79 2.80
N PRO A 39 3.26 -9.55 2.50
CA PRO A 39 1.89 -9.14 2.75
C PRO A 39 0.88 -9.66 1.71
N LYS A 40 1.31 -10.10 0.53
CA LYS A 40 0.42 -10.57 -0.53
C LYS A 40 -0.60 -11.63 -0.08
N PRO A 41 -0.24 -12.70 0.66
CA PRO A 41 -1.23 -13.67 1.15
C PRO A 41 -2.24 -13.04 2.13
N MET A 42 -1.82 -12.09 2.97
CA MET A 42 -2.75 -11.34 3.84
C MET A 42 -3.78 -10.57 3.00
N TYR A 43 -3.38 -9.93 1.91
CA TYR A 43 -4.31 -9.23 1.02
C TYR A 43 -5.30 -10.19 0.35
N ALA A 44 -4.86 -11.38 -0.03
CA ALA A 44 -5.76 -12.42 -0.53
C ALA A 44 -6.79 -12.87 0.51
N MET A 45 -6.38 -12.98 1.79
CA MET A 45 -7.31 -13.25 2.90
C MET A 45 -8.34 -12.13 3.04
N LEU A 46 -7.92 -10.86 3.03
CA LEU A 46 -8.80 -9.70 3.13
C LEU A 46 -9.76 -9.58 1.93
N GLY A 47 -9.33 -10.01 0.75
CA GLY A 47 -10.13 -10.06 -0.48
C GLY A 47 -11.06 -11.28 -0.59
N SER A 48 -11.09 -12.14 0.43
CA SER A 48 -11.86 -13.38 0.46
C SER A 48 -12.83 -13.41 1.64
N SER A 49 -13.89 -14.26 1.51
CA SER A 49 -14.85 -14.49 2.60
C SER A 49 -14.17 -15.16 3.80
N PRO A 50 -14.56 -14.81 5.07
CA PRO A 50 -15.58 -13.81 5.42
C PRO A 50 -15.04 -12.38 5.61
N LEU A 51 -13.71 -12.13 5.48
CA LEU A 51 -13.12 -10.82 5.80
C LEU A 51 -13.51 -9.75 4.79
N ARG A 52 -13.67 -10.14 3.52
CA ARG A 52 -14.11 -9.24 2.46
C ARG A 52 -15.48 -8.63 2.77
N GLU A 53 -16.43 -9.43 3.20
CA GLU A 53 -17.79 -8.99 3.54
C GLU A 53 -17.77 -8.05 4.74
N GLN A 54 -16.97 -8.35 5.76
CA GLN A 54 -16.81 -7.49 6.93
C GLN A 54 -16.23 -6.12 6.57
N LEU A 55 -15.26 -6.06 5.64
CA LEU A 55 -14.68 -4.80 5.18
C LEU A 55 -15.62 -4.02 4.27
N ALA A 56 -16.46 -4.72 3.48
CA ALA A 56 -17.40 -4.09 2.54
C ALA A 56 -18.48 -3.22 3.23
N GLU A 57 -18.67 -3.38 4.54
CA GLU A 57 -19.59 -2.56 5.34
C GLU A 57 -19.07 -1.13 5.57
N PHE A 58 -17.78 -0.85 5.33
CA PHE A 58 -17.16 0.43 5.65
C PHE A 58 -16.65 1.15 4.39
N PRO A 59 -16.73 2.50 4.34
CA PRO A 59 -16.15 3.27 3.24
C PRO A 59 -14.61 3.39 3.45
N ILE A 60 -13.85 2.50 2.82
CA ILE A 60 -12.39 2.47 2.94
C ILE A 60 -11.73 3.02 1.69
N THR A 61 -10.79 3.94 1.87
CA THR A 61 -9.81 4.33 0.85
C THR A 61 -8.52 3.54 1.07
N TRP A 62 -8.24 2.62 0.16
CA TRP A 62 -7.00 1.87 0.10
C TRP A 62 -5.96 2.70 -0.63
N VAL A 63 -4.77 2.81 -0.06
CA VAL A 63 -3.68 3.63 -0.61
C VAL A 63 -2.46 2.75 -0.83
N VAL A 64 -1.83 2.85 -1.99
CA VAL A 64 -0.53 2.22 -2.24
C VAL A 64 0.56 3.09 -1.61
N VAL A 65 1.37 2.52 -0.71
CA VAL A 65 2.43 3.27 0.02
C VAL A 65 3.56 3.68 -0.92
N ASP A 66 3.97 2.76 -1.78
CA ASP A 66 5.02 2.98 -2.78
C ASP A 66 4.77 2.10 -3.99
N GLU A 67 5.34 2.49 -5.12
CA GLU A 67 5.18 1.72 -6.36
C GLU A 67 6.51 1.54 -7.08
N ARG A 68 6.63 0.43 -7.80
CA ARG A 68 7.68 0.20 -8.78
C ARG A 68 7.24 0.88 -10.07
N TYR A 69 8.14 1.62 -10.69
CA TYR A 69 7.80 2.35 -11.91
C TYR A 69 7.80 1.42 -13.12
N VAL A 70 6.79 0.56 -13.15
CA VAL A 70 6.52 -0.46 -14.17
C VAL A 70 5.04 -0.42 -14.57
N PRO A 71 4.64 -1.01 -15.68
CA PRO A 71 3.22 -1.18 -16.02
C PRO A 71 2.44 -1.91 -14.93
N ILE A 72 1.14 -1.61 -14.78
CA ILE A 72 0.31 -2.20 -13.71
C ILE A 72 0.17 -3.72 -13.82
N ASP A 73 0.26 -4.27 -15.01
CA ASP A 73 0.20 -5.72 -15.27
C ASP A 73 1.54 -6.44 -15.04
N ASP A 74 2.63 -5.70 -14.86
CA ASP A 74 3.94 -6.24 -14.53
C ASP A 74 3.89 -6.97 -13.17
N PRO A 75 4.57 -8.12 -13.04
CA PRO A 75 4.65 -8.86 -11.78
C PRO A 75 5.22 -8.09 -10.60
N GLU A 76 6.02 -7.06 -10.86
CA GLU A 76 6.60 -6.20 -9.82
C GLU A 76 5.67 -5.08 -9.36
N SER A 77 4.59 -4.76 -10.07
CA SER A 77 3.67 -3.70 -9.66
C SER A 77 2.97 -4.03 -8.34
N ASN A 78 3.07 -3.11 -7.38
CA ASN A 78 2.38 -3.22 -6.10
C ASN A 78 0.86 -3.04 -6.28
N ALA A 79 0.44 -2.09 -7.09
CA ALA A 79 -0.97 -1.89 -7.42
C ALA A 79 -1.56 -3.11 -8.14
N GLY A 80 -0.86 -3.62 -9.15
CA GLY A 80 -1.27 -4.84 -9.87
C GLY A 80 -1.34 -6.07 -8.96
N MET A 81 -0.43 -6.20 -8.00
CA MET A 81 -0.47 -7.25 -6.99
C MET A 81 -1.72 -7.11 -6.09
N MET A 82 -2.08 -5.89 -5.67
CA MET A 82 -3.27 -5.64 -4.86
C MET A 82 -4.56 -5.92 -5.66
N GLU A 83 -4.63 -5.54 -6.93
CA GLU A 83 -5.76 -5.88 -7.80
C GLU A 83 -5.97 -7.39 -7.92
N LYS A 84 -4.88 -8.15 -8.06
CA LYS A 84 -4.91 -9.60 -8.21
C LYS A 84 -5.08 -10.37 -6.88
N SER A 85 -4.99 -9.70 -5.73
CA SER A 85 -5.13 -10.32 -4.40
C SER A 85 -6.27 -9.72 -3.58
N LEU A 86 -6.15 -8.49 -3.10
CA LEU A 86 -7.17 -7.82 -2.29
C LEU A 86 -8.49 -7.62 -3.04
N PHE A 87 -8.40 -7.30 -4.34
CA PHE A 87 -9.56 -7.02 -5.20
C PHE A 87 -9.86 -8.12 -6.20
N ALA A 88 -9.30 -9.33 -6.04
CA ALA A 88 -9.52 -10.47 -6.94
C ALA A 88 -11.00 -10.82 -7.14
N ASN A 89 -11.83 -10.59 -6.12
CA ASN A 89 -13.28 -10.78 -6.15
C ASN A 89 -14.07 -9.47 -6.35
N GLY A 90 -13.42 -8.47 -6.94
CA GLY A 90 -13.95 -7.12 -7.16
C GLY A 90 -13.82 -6.22 -5.93
N ILE A 91 -13.74 -4.92 -6.19
CA ILE A 91 -13.74 -3.89 -5.16
C ILE A 91 -15.17 -3.57 -4.74
N SER A 92 -15.41 -3.41 -3.44
CA SER A 92 -16.71 -2.92 -2.94
C SER A 92 -17.00 -1.51 -3.46
N ALA A 93 -18.26 -1.23 -3.79
CA ALA A 93 -18.69 0.11 -4.19
C ALA A 93 -18.47 1.18 -3.10
N ALA A 94 -18.32 0.75 -1.83
CA ALA A 94 -17.98 1.63 -0.72
C ALA A 94 -16.47 1.94 -0.65
N HIS A 95 -15.64 1.22 -1.39
CA HIS A 95 -14.19 1.38 -1.35
C HIS A 95 -13.68 2.27 -2.48
N ARG A 96 -12.53 2.89 -2.23
CA ARG A 96 -11.71 3.60 -3.22
C ARG A 96 -10.31 3.02 -3.22
N PHE A 97 -9.63 3.13 -4.36
CA PHE A 97 -8.25 2.66 -4.50
C PHE A 97 -7.38 3.77 -5.08
N LEU A 98 -6.53 4.36 -4.26
CA LEU A 98 -5.55 5.37 -4.65
C LEU A 98 -4.20 4.69 -4.94
N ARG A 99 -3.76 4.77 -6.18
CA ARG A 99 -2.51 4.20 -6.67
C ARG A 99 -1.70 5.18 -7.49
N PHE A 100 -0.43 4.92 -7.66
CA PHE A 100 0.43 5.65 -8.59
C PHE A 100 0.08 5.27 -10.03
N ARG A 101 -0.11 6.27 -10.89
CA ARG A 101 -0.45 6.08 -12.31
C ARG A 101 0.82 5.98 -13.14
N THR A 102 1.53 4.86 -13.05
CA THR A 102 2.79 4.63 -13.78
C THR A 102 2.62 4.66 -15.30
N GLU A 103 1.42 4.49 -15.81
CA GLU A 103 1.04 4.65 -17.22
C GLU A 103 1.23 6.07 -17.77
N LEU A 104 1.47 7.08 -16.93
CA LEU A 104 1.80 8.45 -17.36
C LEU A 104 3.21 8.57 -17.97
N ASN A 105 4.05 7.55 -17.83
CA ASN A 105 5.41 7.47 -18.36
C ASN A 105 6.33 8.66 -17.98
N ASP A 106 6.05 9.30 -16.84
CA ASP A 106 6.85 10.35 -16.23
C ASP A 106 6.75 10.22 -14.70
N PRO A 107 7.83 9.84 -14.00
CA PRO A 107 7.81 9.65 -12.54
C PRO A 107 7.34 10.88 -11.77
N ALA A 108 7.80 12.07 -12.16
CA ALA A 108 7.41 13.31 -11.50
C ALA A 108 5.93 13.65 -11.75
N ALA A 109 5.42 13.41 -12.96
CA ALA A 109 4.00 13.60 -13.26
C ALA A 109 3.14 12.57 -12.49
N THR A 110 3.63 11.35 -12.35
CA THR A 110 2.97 10.29 -11.57
C THR A 110 2.85 10.68 -10.09
N ALA A 111 3.91 11.20 -9.49
CA ALA A 111 3.88 11.68 -8.10
C ALA A 111 2.89 12.85 -7.94
N ARG A 112 2.91 13.84 -8.85
CA ARG A 112 1.96 14.97 -8.83
C ARG A 112 0.50 14.50 -8.98
N ALA A 113 0.23 13.59 -9.91
CA ALA A 113 -1.13 13.06 -10.11
C ALA A 113 -1.65 12.32 -8.86
N PHE A 114 -0.77 11.59 -8.15
CA PHE A 114 -1.12 10.96 -6.89
C PHE A 114 -1.47 11.99 -5.82
N GLU A 115 -0.67 13.05 -5.68
CA GLU A 115 -0.95 14.15 -4.74
C GLU A 115 -2.27 14.87 -5.05
N ASP A 116 -2.58 15.09 -6.32
CA ASP A 116 -3.82 15.74 -6.73
C ASP A 116 -5.04 14.86 -6.38
N GLU A 117 -4.96 13.56 -6.63
CA GLU A 117 -6.02 12.62 -6.27
C GLU A 117 -6.16 12.49 -4.75
N TRP A 118 -5.06 12.48 -4.00
CA TRP A 118 -5.05 12.55 -2.53
C TRP A 118 -5.84 13.75 -2.01
N ARG A 119 -5.60 14.95 -2.59
CA ARG A 119 -6.31 16.18 -2.22
C ARG A 119 -7.80 16.12 -2.60
N VAL A 120 -8.12 15.59 -3.78
CA VAL A 120 -9.52 15.40 -4.23
C VAL A 120 -10.28 14.45 -3.32
N LEU A 121 -9.62 13.41 -2.83
CA LEU A 121 -10.20 12.46 -1.86
C LEU A 121 -10.33 13.04 -0.46
N GLY A 122 -9.76 14.21 -0.20
CA GLY A 122 -9.81 14.88 1.11
C GLY A 122 -9.03 14.14 2.19
N ILE A 123 -8.01 13.37 1.83
CA ILE A 123 -7.23 12.61 2.80
C ILE A 123 -6.33 13.57 3.59
N VAL A 124 -6.56 13.64 4.89
CA VAL A 124 -5.75 14.45 5.82
C VAL A 124 -4.69 13.59 6.50
N ASN A 125 -5.06 12.38 6.92
CA ASN A 125 -4.19 11.45 7.62
C ASN A 125 -4.44 10.03 7.13
N LEU A 126 -3.44 9.17 7.27
CA LEU A 126 -3.61 7.72 7.17
C LEU A 126 -3.98 7.15 8.54
N ASP A 127 -5.10 6.45 8.63
CA ASP A 127 -5.56 5.83 9.89
C ASP A 127 -4.76 4.56 10.22
N LEU A 128 -4.26 3.89 9.18
CA LEU A 128 -3.43 2.69 9.31
C LEU A 128 -2.45 2.62 8.14
N VAL A 129 -1.20 2.31 8.46
CA VAL A 129 -0.16 2.05 7.46
C VAL A 129 0.45 0.67 7.72
N VAL A 130 0.47 -0.18 6.70
CA VAL A 130 1.15 -1.48 6.73
C VAL A 130 2.48 -1.34 6.00
N LEU A 131 3.57 -1.54 6.73
CA LEU A 131 4.93 -1.40 6.22
C LEU A 131 5.73 -2.70 6.44
N GLY A 132 6.58 -3.01 5.47
CA GLY A 132 7.68 -3.94 5.63
C GLY A 132 8.96 -3.22 6.01
N ILE A 133 10.00 -4.00 6.26
CA ILE A 133 11.37 -3.52 6.44
C ILE A 133 12.30 -4.36 5.57
N GLY A 134 13.18 -3.71 4.82
CA GLY A 134 14.20 -4.38 4.03
C GLY A 134 15.45 -4.71 4.84
N ASP A 135 16.33 -5.53 4.28
CA ASP A 135 17.57 -5.98 4.93
C ASP A 135 18.55 -4.84 5.22
N ASP A 136 18.46 -3.74 4.47
CA ASP A 136 19.25 -2.51 4.66
C ASP A 136 18.54 -1.48 5.53
N GLY A 137 17.38 -1.84 6.10
CA GLY A 137 16.56 -0.98 6.96
C GLY A 137 15.61 -0.04 6.21
N HIS A 138 15.52 -0.10 4.86
CA HIS A 138 14.52 0.69 4.15
C HIS A 138 13.11 0.22 4.46
N THR A 139 12.15 1.15 4.36
CA THR A 139 10.72 0.85 4.35
C THR A 139 10.10 1.53 3.14
N ALA A 140 9.06 0.93 2.55
CA ALA A 140 8.51 1.39 1.28
C ALA A 140 9.63 1.59 0.23
N SER A 141 9.69 2.75 -0.44
CA SER A 141 10.79 3.12 -1.33
C SER A 141 11.73 4.19 -0.74
N LEU A 142 11.80 4.27 0.60
CA LEU A 142 12.70 5.17 1.34
C LEU A 142 14.05 4.51 1.58
N PHE A 143 14.88 4.46 0.54
CA PHE A 143 16.18 3.79 0.60
C PHE A 143 17.25 4.67 1.25
N PRO A 144 18.16 4.10 2.08
CA PRO A 144 19.29 4.83 2.65
C PRO A 144 20.12 5.53 1.58
N GLY A 145 20.47 6.80 1.84
CA GLY A 145 21.33 7.61 0.96
C GLY A 145 20.64 8.14 -0.30
N THR A 146 19.34 8.00 -0.42
CA THR A 146 18.57 8.62 -1.52
C THR A 146 18.05 10.00 -1.14
N PRO A 147 17.95 10.95 -2.10
CA PRO A 147 17.47 12.31 -1.83
C PRO A 147 16.03 12.38 -1.30
N VAL A 148 15.20 11.35 -1.55
CA VAL A 148 13.82 11.34 -1.09
C VAL A 148 13.68 11.41 0.43
N LEU A 149 14.71 11.02 1.18
CA LEU A 149 14.72 11.11 2.65
C LEU A 149 14.74 12.55 3.18
N GLU A 150 15.12 13.52 2.34
CA GLU A 150 15.16 14.95 2.68
C GLU A 150 13.92 15.71 2.18
N VAL A 151 12.95 15.02 1.58
CA VAL A 151 11.71 15.63 1.08
C VAL A 151 10.71 15.75 2.23
N GLU A 152 10.38 16.97 2.63
CA GLU A 152 9.50 17.25 3.78
C GLU A 152 8.18 17.94 3.39
N ASP A 153 8.08 18.47 2.18
CA ASP A 153 6.99 19.34 1.74
C ASP A 153 6.01 18.67 0.76
N ARG A 154 6.17 17.37 0.51
CA ARG A 154 5.36 16.61 -0.44
C ARG A 154 4.74 15.36 0.19
N ILE A 155 3.58 14.97 -0.31
CA ILE A 155 2.89 13.74 0.06
C ILE A 155 3.49 12.54 -0.68
N ALA A 156 3.88 12.75 -1.94
CA ALA A 156 4.51 11.74 -2.78
C ALA A 156 5.68 12.33 -3.56
N SER A 157 6.71 11.56 -3.74
CA SER A 157 7.89 11.94 -4.52
C SER A 157 8.42 10.74 -5.30
N GLU A 158 8.92 11.01 -6.48
CA GLU A 158 9.68 10.05 -7.26
C GLU A 158 11.09 9.91 -6.68
N VAL A 159 11.67 8.73 -6.78
CA VAL A 159 13.06 8.46 -6.44
C VAL A 159 13.71 7.48 -7.42
N PHE A 160 14.89 7.83 -7.93
CA PHE A 160 15.73 6.88 -8.64
C PHE A 160 16.62 6.16 -7.63
N VAL A 161 16.60 4.84 -7.65
CA VAL A 161 17.37 3.97 -6.75
C VAL A 161 18.55 3.37 -7.52
N PRO A 162 19.78 3.94 -7.41
CA PRO A 162 20.92 3.54 -8.27
C PRO A 162 21.26 2.06 -8.19
N ARG A 163 21.20 1.46 -7.00
CA ARG A 163 21.51 0.03 -6.81
C ARG A 163 20.54 -0.92 -7.51
N LEU A 164 19.34 -0.44 -7.84
CA LEU A 164 18.29 -1.20 -8.53
C LEU A 164 18.16 -0.79 -10.00
N ASP A 165 18.87 0.28 -10.40
CA ASP A 165 18.74 0.92 -11.71
C ASP A 165 17.27 1.20 -12.09
N ALA A 166 16.50 1.69 -11.14
CA ALA A 166 15.05 1.80 -11.31
C ALA A 166 14.44 2.99 -10.55
N TRP A 167 13.39 3.54 -11.14
CA TRP A 167 12.51 4.52 -10.49
C TRP A 167 11.50 3.83 -9.56
N ARG A 168 11.18 4.57 -8.50
CA ARG A 168 10.15 4.22 -7.54
C ARG A 168 9.25 5.41 -7.32
#